data_27dd5eee30dcbd43d2dc86782c6e78b5
#
_entry.id   27dd5eee30dcbd43d2dc86782c6e78b5
#
_cell.length_a   1.000
_cell.length_b   1.000
_cell.length_c   1.000
_cell.angle_alpha   90.00
_cell.angle_beta   90.00
_cell.angle_gamma   90.00
#
_symmetry.space_group_name_H-M   'P 1'
#
loop_
_entity.id
_entity.type
_entity.pdbx_description
1 polymer ?
#
loop_
_entity_poly.entity_id
_entity_poly.type
_entity_poly.pdbx_seq_one_letter_code
_entity_poly.pdbx_strand_id
1 'polypeptide(L)'
;MPIQVLLVALPLVAWGLERLVESARPKLALAGSVSSVAQYLLSPHQYAPDVVVLDLDSEDCIESLADLHSQTKARILVVTGSSDVALHDSAVLAGARGVVDKRESASASTLLKAIEKVHDGELWIDRNATSRIFLELARKKAERDIDPEQQKIAKLTRREQQTIASLARDPSAPGKLVAEKLHISEHTLRNHLTSIYSKLGLTNRVDLYAYAHKHGLSTGD
;
A
#
# COMPACT_ATOMS: atom_id res chain seq x y z
N MET A 1 -19.95 -22.54 -19.17
CA MET A 1 -18.59 -22.59 -19.74
C MET A 1 -17.63 -22.98 -18.64
N PRO A 2 -16.50 -23.68 -18.90
CA PRO A 2 -15.49 -23.93 -17.89
C PRO A 2 -14.84 -22.63 -17.42
N ILE A 3 -14.46 -22.56 -16.14
CA ILE A 3 -13.71 -21.45 -15.59
C ILE A 3 -12.29 -21.48 -16.18
N GLN A 4 -11.87 -20.40 -16.83
CA GLN A 4 -10.56 -20.26 -17.46
C GLN A 4 -9.52 -19.89 -16.40
N VAL A 5 -8.55 -20.75 -16.15
CA VAL A 5 -7.52 -20.58 -15.13
C VAL A 5 -6.18 -20.31 -15.77
N LEU A 6 -5.55 -19.19 -15.47
CA LEU A 6 -4.16 -18.89 -15.80
C LEU A 6 -3.28 -19.19 -14.59
N LEU A 7 -2.16 -19.86 -14.83
CA LEU A 7 -1.17 -20.13 -13.79
C LEU A 7 0.03 -19.21 -13.95
N VAL A 8 0.45 -18.58 -12.87
CA VAL A 8 1.67 -17.79 -12.77
C VAL A 8 2.55 -18.43 -11.70
N ALA A 9 3.50 -19.25 -12.13
CA ALA A 9 4.35 -20.03 -11.22
C ALA A 9 5.59 -20.55 -11.95
N LEU A 10 6.66 -20.86 -11.20
CA LEU A 10 7.83 -21.52 -11.76
C LEU A 10 7.47 -22.90 -12.34
N PRO A 11 8.20 -23.40 -13.37
CA PRO A 11 7.80 -24.57 -14.16
C PRO A 11 7.46 -25.81 -13.35
N LEU A 12 8.19 -26.11 -12.26
CA LEU A 12 7.94 -27.28 -11.43
C LEU A 12 6.60 -27.18 -10.67
N VAL A 13 6.29 -26.01 -10.12
CA VAL A 13 5.03 -25.76 -9.43
C VAL A 13 3.88 -25.68 -10.42
N ALA A 14 4.09 -24.99 -11.53
CA ALA A 14 3.13 -24.88 -12.63
C ALA A 14 2.68 -26.25 -13.11
N TRP A 15 3.61 -27.18 -13.34
CA TRP A 15 3.29 -28.55 -13.75
C TRP A 15 2.33 -29.26 -12.78
N GLY A 16 2.55 -29.12 -11.47
CA GLY A 16 1.66 -29.70 -10.46
C GLY A 16 0.27 -29.06 -10.47
N LEU A 17 0.22 -27.72 -10.58
CA LEU A 17 -1.03 -26.96 -10.63
C LEU A 17 -1.81 -27.25 -11.92
N GLU A 18 -1.15 -27.41 -13.07
CA GLU A 18 -1.77 -27.81 -14.34
C GLU A 18 -2.49 -29.14 -14.20
N ARG A 19 -1.81 -30.16 -13.66
CA ARG A 19 -2.43 -31.48 -13.42
C ARG A 19 -3.62 -31.40 -12.50
N LEU A 20 -3.55 -30.54 -11.48
CA LEU A 20 -4.65 -30.33 -10.55
C LEU A 20 -5.86 -29.69 -11.25
N VAL A 21 -5.66 -28.62 -12.03
CA VAL A 21 -6.72 -27.95 -12.82
C VAL A 21 -7.31 -28.92 -13.84
N GLU A 22 -6.49 -29.69 -14.55
CA GLU A 22 -6.94 -30.70 -15.53
C GLU A 22 -7.80 -31.81 -14.88
N SER A 23 -7.50 -32.20 -13.63
CA SER A 23 -8.29 -33.21 -12.91
C SER A 23 -9.71 -32.75 -12.57
N ALA A 24 -9.96 -31.44 -12.61
CA ALA A 24 -11.25 -30.84 -12.31
C ALA A 24 -12.12 -30.57 -13.56
N ARG A 25 -11.73 -31.07 -14.72
CA ARG A 25 -12.57 -31.00 -15.93
C ARG A 25 -13.90 -31.71 -15.71
N PRO A 26 -15.00 -31.21 -16.29
CA PRO A 26 -15.11 -30.09 -17.23
C PRO A 26 -15.32 -28.74 -16.55
N LYS A 27 -15.29 -28.64 -15.23
CA LYS A 27 -15.55 -27.37 -14.51
C LYS A 27 -14.47 -26.32 -14.74
N LEU A 28 -13.21 -26.72 -14.67
CA LEU A 28 -12.06 -25.86 -14.89
C LEU A 28 -11.37 -26.19 -16.23
N ALA A 29 -10.79 -25.16 -16.84
CA ALA A 29 -9.95 -25.31 -18.02
C ALA A 29 -8.70 -24.41 -17.89
N LEU A 30 -7.57 -24.92 -18.35
CA LEU A 30 -6.33 -24.16 -18.35
C LEU A 30 -6.34 -23.14 -19.50
N ALA A 31 -6.28 -21.84 -19.19
CA ALA A 31 -6.13 -20.77 -20.18
C ALA A 31 -4.66 -20.63 -20.60
N GLY A 32 -3.73 -20.97 -19.73
CA GLY A 32 -2.29 -20.95 -19.99
C GLY A 32 -1.48 -21.01 -18.70
N SER A 33 -0.15 -21.01 -18.87
CA SER A 33 0.81 -21.01 -17.78
C SER A 33 2.00 -20.13 -18.16
N VAL A 34 2.43 -19.27 -17.26
CA VAL A 34 3.57 -18.37 -17.38
C VAL A 34 4.45 -18.45 -16.14
N SER A 35 5.74 -18.15 -16.30
CA SER A 35 6.69 -18.29 -15.19
C SER A 35 6.75 -17.08 -14.25
N SER A 36 6.19 -15.93 -14.66
CA SER A 36 6.17 -14.71 -13.84
C SER A 36 5.07 -13.74 -14.28
N VAL A 37 4.71 -12.80 -13.40
CA VAL A 37 3.81 -11.68 -13.72
C VAL A 37 4.36 -10.87 -14.88
N ALA A 38 5.66 -10.57 -14.90
CA ALA A 38 6.29 -9.82 -15.96
C ALA A 38 6.09 -10.50 -17.35
N GLN A 39 6.19 -11.83 -17.41
CA GLN A 39 5.92 -12.56 -18.66
C GLN A 39 4.46 -12.43 -19.10
N TYR A 40 3.50 -12.51 -18.16
CA TYR A 40 2.09 -12.31 -18.48
C TYR A 40 1.84 -10.90 -19.05
N LEU A 41 2.43 -9.87 -18.44
CA LEU A 41 2.23 -8.47 -18.83
C LEU A 41 2.78 -8.11 -20.20
N LEU A 42 3.69 -8.93 -20.77
CA LEU A 42 4.16 -8.75 -22.15
C LEU A 42 3.05 -9.03 -23.19
N SER A 43 2.10 -9.91 -22.90
CA SER A 43 1.04 -10.30 -23.84
C SER A 43 -0.25 -10.72 -23.10
N PRO A 44 -0.86 -9.85 -22.31
CA PRO A 44 -2.02 -10.21 -21.46
C PRO A 44 -3.25 -10.62 -22.28
N HIS A 45 -3.40 -10.11 -23.49
CA HIS A 45 -4.52 -10.42 -24.38
C HIS A 45 -4.48 -11.84 -24.97
N GLN A 46 -3.35 -12.53 -24.86
CA GLN A 46 -3.21 -13.91 -25.33
C GLN A 46 -4.02 -14.89 -24.48
N TYR A 47 -4.22 -14.52 -23.21
CA TYR A 47 -4.87 -15.36 -22.22
C TYR A 47 -6.19 -14.75 -21.82
N ALA A 48 -7.30 -15.19 -21.90
CA ALA A 48 -8.55 -14.60 -21.41
C ALA A 48 -9.01 -15.31 -20.09
N PRO A 49 -8.27 -15.20 -18.96
CA PRO A 49 -8.57 -15.93 -17.76
C PRO A 49 -9.76 -15.31 -17.00
N ASP A 50 -10.53 -16.16 -16.34
CA ASP A 50 -11.50 -15.77 -15.33
C ASP A 50 -10.81 -15.66 -13.96
N VAL A 51 -9.86 -16.57 -13.69
CA VAL A 51 -9.09 -16.61 -12.44
C VAL A 51 -7.61 -16.78 -12.77
N VAL A 52 -6.76 -15.98 -12.12
CA VAL A 52 -5.30 -16.14 -12.10
C VAL A 52 -4.90 -16.79 -10.79
N VAL A 53 -4.20 -17.91 -10.85
CA VAL A 53 -3.55 -18.54 -9.69
C VAL A 53 -2.09 -18.13 -9.69
N LEU A 54 -1.69 -17.29 -8.74
CA LEU A 54 -0.35 -16.76 -8.59
C LEU A 54 0.40 -17.48 -7.47
N ASP A 55 1.53 -18.11 -7.79
CA ASP A 55 2.46 -18.60 -6.79
C ASP A 55 3.32 -17.45 -6.26
N LEU A 56 2.97 -16.95 -5.07
CA LEU A 56 3.65 -15.80 -4.48
C LEU A 56 5.09 -16.14 -4.06
N ASP A 57 5.42 -17.41 -3.82
CA ASP A 57 6.77 -17.81 -3.44
C ASP A 57 7.75 -17.76 -4.64
N SER A 58 7.24 -17.63 -5.86
CA SER A 58 8.02 -17.46 -7.08
C SER A 58 8.16 -16.01 -7.53
N GLU A 59 7.48 -15.08 -6.87
CA GLU A 59 7.55 -13.64 -7.12
C GLU A 59 8.32 -12.97 -5.98
N ASP A 60 9.18 -12.02 -6.32
CA ASP A 60 10.07 -11.40 -5.34
C ASP A 60 9.36 -10.38 -4.43
N CYS A 61 8.13 -9.94 -4.77
CA CYS A 61 7.46 -8.90 -4.01
C CYS A 61 5.93 -8.82 -4.25
N ILE A 62 5.26 -8.22 -3.29
CA ILE A 62 3.82 -7.90 -3.34
C ILE A 62 3.49 -6.88 -4.45
N GLU A 63 4.47 -6.07 -4.87
CA GLU A 63 4.30 -5.12 -5.97
C GLU A 63 3.92 -5.82 -7.28
N SER A 64 4.53 -6.96 -7.60
CA SER A 64 4.17 -7.76 -8.79
C SER A 64 2.69 -8.15 -8.79
N LEU A 65 2.13 -8.47 -7.62
CA LEU A 65 0.71 -8.77 -7.47
C LEU A 65 -0.16 -7.51 -7.71
N ALA A 66 0.25 -6.34 -7.21
CA ALA A 66 -0.47 -5.10 -7.43
C ALA A 66 -0.45 -4.69 -8.91
N ASP A 67 0.69 -4.87 -9.59
CA ASP A 67 0.83 -4.64 -11.03
C ASP A 67 -0.10 -5.57 -11.82
N LEU A 68 -0.10 -6.86 -11.50
CA LEU A 68 -1.02 -7.83 -12.10
C LEU A 68 -2.47 -7.40 -11.90
N HIS A 69 -2.86 -7.03 -10.67
CA HIS A 69 -4.22 -6.59 -10.37
C HIS A 69 -4.65 -5.35 -11.18
N SER A 70 -3.73 -4.41 -11.41
CA SER A 70 -4.01 -3.20 -12.20
C SER A 70 -4.24 -3.48 -13.70
N GLN A 71 -3.69 -4.56 -14.23
CA GLN A 71 -3.64 -4.87 -15.65
C GLN A 71 -4.60 -6.00 -16.08
N THR A 72 -5.17 -6.75 -15.12
CA THR A 72 -6.12 -7.83 -15.42
C THR A 72 -7.52 -7.56 -14.87
N LYS A 73 -8.54 -8.07 -15.57
CA LYS A 73 -9.92 -8.14 -15.05
C LYS A 73 -10.20 -9.46 -14.34
N ALA A 74 -9.31 -10.44 -14.48
CA ALA A 74 -9.42 -11.73 -13.82
C ALA A 74 -9.30 -11.57 -12.30
N ARG A 75 -9.93 -12.46 -11.56
CA ARG A 75 -9.78 -12.53 -10.11
C ARG A 75 -8.50 -13.26 -9.74
N ILE A 76 -7.75 -12.72 -8.80
CA ILE A 76 -6.45 -13.27 -8.41
C ILE A 76 -6.59 -14.10 -7.15
N LEU A 77 -6.16 -15.36 -7.20
CA LEU A 77 -6.01 -16.27 -6.09
C LEU A 77 -4.52 -16.55 -5.89
N VAL A 78 -4.02 -16.26 -4.69
CA VAL A 78 -2.61 -16.48 -4.34
C VAL A 78 -2.44 -17.87 -3.72
N VAL A 79 -1.36 -18.56 -4.07
CA VAL A 79 -0.87 -19.75 -3.37
C VAL A 79 0.50 -19.44 -2.78
N THR A 80 0.77 -19.88 -1.53
CA THR A 80 2.05 -19.63 -0.86
C THR A 80 2.35 -20.73 0.17
N GLY A 81 3.63 -20.99 0.42
CA GLY A 81 4.10 -21.83 1.53
C GLY A 81 4.39 -21.02 2.80
N SER A 82 4.23 -19.72 2.80
CA SER A 82 4.41 -18.88 3.98
C SER A 82 3.20 -18.95 4.92
N SER A 83 3.45 -19.04 6.23
CA SER A 83 2.45 -18.90 7.29
C SER A 83 2.34 -17.49 7.82
N ASP A 84 3.06 -16.54 7.24
CA ASP A 84 3.03 -15.16 7.69
C ASP A 84 1.68 -14.52 7.37
N VAL A 85 0.92 -14.29 8.42
CA VAL A 85 -0.41 -13.65 8.36
C VAL A 85 -0.32 -12.24 7.78
N ALA A 86 0.76 -11.50 8.05
CA ALA A 86 0.95 -10.16 7.51
C ALA A 86 1.17 -10.20 5.99
N LEU A 87 1.86 -11.23 5.48
CA LEU A 87 2.01 -11.46 4.05
C LEU A 87 0.66 -11.77 3.39
N HIS A 88 -0.17 -12.62 4.03
CA HIS A 88 -1.50 -12.95 3.52
C HIS A 88 -2.41 -11.71 3.47
N ASP A 89 -2.44 -10.93 4.54
CA ASP A 89 -3.22 -9.68 4.60
C ASP A 89 -2.72 -8.68 3.53
N SER A 90 -1.41 -8.57 3.34
CA SER A 90 -0.79 -7.72 2.31
C SER A 90 -1.16 -8.16 0.90
N ALA A 91 -1.22 -9.48 0.63
CA ALA A 91 -1.65 -10.00 -0.66
C ALA A 91 -3.10 -9.62 -0.97
N VAL A 92 -4.00 -9.71 0.01
CA VAL A 92 -5.40 -9.29 -0.16
C VAL A 92 -5.50 -7.78 -0.38
N LEU A 93 -4.73 -6.97 0.36
CA LEU A 93 -4.66 -5.52 0.18
C LEU A 93 -4.10 -5.11 -1.20
N ALA A 94 -3.23 -5.93 -1.79
CA ALA A 94 -2.69 -5.74 -3.14
C ALA A 94 -3.64 -6.22 -4.26
N GLY A 95 -4.81 -6.79 -3.92
CA GLY A 95 -5.85 -7.14 -4.87
C GLY A 95 -6.16 -8.64 -5.02
N ALA A 96 -5.51 -9.51 -4.25
CA ALA A 96 -5.90 -10.93 -4.22
C ALA A 96 -7.31 -11.11 -3.64
N ARG A 97 -8.07 -12.01 -4.22
CA ARG A 97 -9.38 -12.42 -3.72
C ARG A 97 -9.30 -13.56 -2.72
N GLY A 98 -8.13 -14.16 -2.58
CA GLY A 98 -7.89 -15.20 -1.60
C GLY A 98 -6.46 -15.65 -1.53
N VAL A 99 -6.14 -16.37 -0.46
CA VAL A 99 -4.83 -16.97 -0.22
C VAL A 99 -5.04 -18.42 0.19
N VAL A 100 -4.26 -19.34 -0.41
CA VAL A 100 -4.24 -20.78 -0.10
C VAL A 100 -2.83 -21.17 0.37
N ASP A 101 -2.73 -21.76 1.54
CA ASP A 101 -1.47 -22.30 2.07
C ASP A 101 -1.15 -23.65 1.41
N LYS A 102 -0.03 -23.71 0.69
CA LYS A 102 0.46 -24.94 0.02
C LYS A 102 0.84 -26.07 0.98
N ARG A 103 1.07 -25.77 2.25
CA ARG A 103 1.50 -26.74 3.26
C ARG A 103 0.35 -27.48 3.92
N GLU A 104 -0.87 -27.00 3.78
CA GLU A 104 -2.04 -27.71 4.29
C GLU A 104 -2.21 -29.06 3.59
N SER A 105 -2.48 -30.12 4.35
CA SER A 105 -2.63 -31.48 3.83
C SER A 105 -3.75 -31.61 2.77
N ALA A 106 -4.75 -30.75 2.84
CA ALA A 106 -5.87 -30.69 1.90
C ALA A 106 -5.69 -29.61 0.82
N SER A 107 -4.49 -29.04 0.65
CA SER A 107 -4.25 -27.88 -0.22
C SER A 107 -4.76 -28.05 -1.65
N ALA A 108 -4.64 -29.24 -2.24
CA ALA A 108 -5.13 -29.52 -3.59
C ALA A 108 -6.65 -29.36 -3.71
N SER A 109 -7.43 -29.98 -2.84
CA SER A 109 -8.90 -29.86 -2.86
C SER A 109 -9.37 -28.47 -2.41
N THR A 110 -8.63 -27.85 -1.51
CA THR A 110 -8.84 -26.47 -1.04
C THR A 110 -8.66 -25.48 -2.19
N LEU A 111 -7.58 -25.63 -2.98
CA LEU A 111 -7.32 -24.77 -4.12
C LEU A 111 -8.42 -24.84 -5.19
N LEU A 112 -8.89 -26.04 -5.54
CA LEU A 112 -9.99 -26.20 -6.50
C LEU A 112 -11.26 -25.51 -6.03
N LYS A 113 -11.64 -25.66 -4.77
CA LYS A 113 -12.79 -24.97 -4.17
C LYS A 113 -12.57 -23.46 -4.14
N ALA A 114 -11.36 -23.00 -3.80
CA ALA A 114 -11.03 -21.57 -3.77
C ALA A 114 -11.16 -20.92 -5.15
N ILE A 115 -10.72 -21.61 -6.22
CA ILE A 115 -10.89 -21.14 -7.60
C ILE A 115 -12.37 -20.95 -7.93
N GLU A 116 -13.24 -21.94 -7.65
CA GLU A 116 -14.68 -21.86 -7.88
C GLU A 116 -15.27 -20.67 -7.09
N LYS A 117 -15.01 -20.55 -5.79
CA LYS A 117 -15.52 -19.49 -4.94
C LYS A 117 -15.06 -18.09 -5.36
N VAL A 118 -13.79 -17.96 -5.67
CA VAL A 118 -13.23 -16.70 -6.16
C VAL A 118 -13.85 -16.33 -7.52
N HIS A 119 -14.04 -17.30 -8.42
CA HIS A 119 -14.77 -17.08 -9.68
C HIS A 119 -16.20 -16.60 -9.46
N ASP A 120 -16.90 -17.07 -8.43
CA ASP A 120 -18.25 -16.65 -8.08
C ASP A 120 -18.29 -15.26 -7.40
N GLY A 121 -17.13 -14.66 -7.12
CA GLY A 121 -17.00 -13.33 -6.52
C GLY A 121 -16.82 -13.34 -5.01
N GLU A 122 -16.77 -14.51 -4.39
CA GLU A 122 -16.52 -14.65 -2.96
C GLU A 122 -15.04 -14.41 -2.64
N LEU A 123 -14.74 -14.07 -1.38
CA LEU A 123 -13.37 -14.00 -0.87
C LEU A 123 -12.99 -15.35 -0.23
N TRP A 124 -11.76 -15.79 -0.51
CA TRP A 124 -11.17 -16.96 0.11
C TRP A 124 -10.07 -16.55 1.09
N ILE A 125 -10.47 -16.12 2.28
CA ILE A 125 -9.59 -15.62 3.35
C ILE A 125 -9.98 -16.25 4.69
N ASP A 126 -9.07 -16.25 5.66
CA ASP A 126 -9.41 -16.70 7.01
C ASP A 126 -10.44 -15.75 7.68
N ARG A 127 -11.21 -16.28 8.63
CA ARG A 127 -12.30 -15.51 9.27
C ARG A 127 -11.82 -14.23 9.97
N ASN A 128 -10.60 -14.21 10.48
CA ASN A 128 -10.05 -13.08 11.20
C ASN A 128 -9.41 -12.05 10.26
N ALA A 129 -9.06 -12.45 9.03
CA ALA A 129 -8.44 -11.57 8.03
C ALA A 129 -9.36 -10.40 7.70
N THR A 130 -10.66 -10.61 7.57
CA THR A 130 -11.62 -9.55 7.25
C THR A 130 -11.53 -8.38 8.24
N SER A 131 -11.50 -8.67 9.54
CA SER A 131 -11.39 -7.62 10.57
C SER A 131 -10.03 -6.91 10.53
N ARG A 132 -8.93 -7.66 10.36
CA ARG A 132 -7.58 -7.08 10.26
C ARG A 132 -7.45 -6.19 9.03
N ILE A 133 -7.87 -6.68 7.87
CA ILE A 133 -7.83 -5.93 6.60
C ILE A 133 -8.70 -4.68 6.67
N PHE A 134 -9.90 -4.77 7.26
CA PHE A 134 -10.77 -3.62 7.45
C PHE A 134 -10.13 -2.53 8.32
N LEU A 135 -9.52 -2.92 9.45
CA LEU A 135 -8.80 -1.98 10.32
C LEU A 135 -7.61 -1.33 9.60
N GLU A 136 -6.86 -2.10 8.82
CA GLU A 136 -5.73 -1.57 8.05
C GLU A 136 -6.19 -0.61 6.94
N LEU A 137 -7.27 -0.92 6.23
CA LEU A 137 -7.88 -0.01 5.26
C LEU A 137 -8.38 1.27 5.90
N ALA A 138 -9.03 1.17 7.07
CA ALA A 138 -9.50 2.33 7.82
C ALA A 138 -8.31 3.21 8.27
N ARG A 139 -7.21 2.60 8.74
CA ARG A 139 -5.98 3.29 9.09
C ARG A 139 -5.37 4.01 7.88
N LYS A 140 -5.20 3.31 6.75
CA LYS A 140 -4.66 3.90 5.51
C LYS A 140 -5.54 5.02 4.97
N LYS A 141 -6.86 4.89 5.09
CA LYS A 141 -7.79 5.96 4.72
C LYS A 141 -7.62 7.17 5.62
N ALA A 142 -7.58 6.98 6.94
CA ALA A 142 -7.35 8.07 7.89
C ALA A 142 -6.01 8.78 7.63
N GLU A 143 -4.94 8.03 7.30
CA GLU A 143 -3.64 8.60 6.94
C GLU A 143 -3.67 9.40 5.61
N ARG A 144 -4.49 8.97 4.63
CA ARG A 144 -4.69 9.70 3.36
C ARG A 144 -5.55 10.95 3.50
N ASP A 145 -6.51 10.92 4.42
CA ASP A 145 -7.41 12.04 4.69
C ASP A 145 -6.73 13.14 5.55
N ILE A 146 -5.53 12.89 6.09
CA ILE A 146 -4.73 13.94 6.72
C ILE A 146 -4.17 14.83 5.63
N ASP A 147 -4.64 16.08 5.61
CA ASP A 147 -4.12 17.14 4.73
C ASP A 147 -2.58 17.12 4.74
N PRO A 148 -1.90 17.03 3.59
CA PRO A 148 -0.44 17.06 3.50
C PRO A 148 0.18 18.26 4.26
N GLU A 149 -0.53 19.37 4.35
CA GLU A 149 -0.11 20.53 5.11
C GLU A 149 -0.18 20.28 6.63
N GLN A 150 -1.21 19.57 7.09
CA GLN A 150 -1.30 19.13 8.49
C GLN A 150 -0.15 18.19 8.87
N GLN A 151 0.27 17.31 7.96
CA GLN A 151 1.43 16.44 8.18
C GLN A 151 2.73 17.22 8.31
N LYS A 152 2.92 18.29 7.52
CA LYS A 152 4.07 19.18 7.64
C LYS A 152 4.07 19.92 8.97
N ILE A 153 2.91 20.44 9.38
CA ILE A 153 2.72 21.14 10.66
C ILE A 153 2.99 20.20 11.84
N ALA A 154 2.54 18.95 11.79
CA ALA A 154 2.78 17.97 12.84
C ALA A 154 4.27 17.62 13.04
N LYS A 155 5.14 17.84 12.03
CA LYS A 155 6.59 17.67 12.14
C LYS A 155 7.32 18.81 12.85
N LEU A 156 6.63 19.90 13.15
CA LEU A 156 7.21 21.04 13.85
C LEU A 156 7.34 20.73 15.34
N THR A 157 8.51 20.99 15.87
CA THR A 157 8.74 20.95 17.32
C THR A 157 8.03 22.10 18.03
N ARG A 158 7.77 21.96 19.31
CA ARG A 158 7.17 23.02 20.12
C ARG A 158 7.94 24.36 20.05
N ARG A 159 9.27 24.31 19.96
CA ARG A 159 10.12 25.51 19.79
C ARG A 159 9.99 26.14 18.41
N GLU A 160 9.85 25.35 17.38
CA GLU A 160 9.60 25.85 16.01
C GLU A 160 8.22 26.50 15.90
N GLN A 161 7.19 25.93 16.52
CA GLN A 161 5.85 26.52 16.57
C GLN A 161 5.86 27.85 17.32
N GLN A 162 6.54 27.97 18.45
CA GLN A 162 6.74 29.23 19.18
C GLN A 162 7.46 30.27 18.34
N THR A 163 8.46 29.84 17.55
CA THR A 163 9.20 30.73 16.63
C THR A 163 8.28 31.27 15.52
N ILE A 164 7.47 30.41 14.93
CA ILE A 164 6.48 30.79 13.90
C ILE A 164 5.47 31.79 14.48
N ALA A 165 4.88 31.49 15.63
CA ALA A 165 3.91 32.37 16.29
C ALA A 165 4.49 33.75 16.61
N SER A 166 5.75 33.81 17.09
CA SER A 166 6.43 35.08 17.35
C SER A 166 6.64 35.93 16.11
N LEU A 167 7.01 35.29 14.98
CA LEU A 167 7.21 35.94 13.69
C LEU A 167 5.89 36.35 13.02
N ALA A 168 4.85 35.57 13.20
CA ALA A 168 3.53 35.85 12.63
C ALA A 168 2.86 37.05 13.31
N ARG A 169 3.17 37.32 14.59
CA ARG A 169 2.66 38.51 15.32
C ARG A 169 3.33 39.81 14.89
N ASP A 170 4.60 39.78 14.52
CA ASP A 170 5.34 40.95 14.06
C ASP A 170 6.27 40.59 12.89
N PRO A 171 5.75 40.60 11.66
CA PRO A 171 6.52 40.19 10.49
C PRO A 171 7.65 41.14 10.14
N SER A 172 7.63 42.36 10.66
CA SER A 172 8.65 43.37 10.42
C SER A 172 9.77 43.40 11.47
N ALA A 173 9.60 42.67 12.58
CA ALA A 173 10.57 42.68 13.69
C ALA A 173 11.96 42.21 13.23
N PRO A 174 13.05 42.92 13.56
CA PRO A 174 14.40 42.44 13.33
C PRO A 174 14.65 41.09 14.00
N GLY A 175 15.47 40.22 13.39
CA GLY A 175 15.81 38.91 13.93
C GLY A 175 16.34 38.94 15.37
N LYS A 176 17.13 39.99 15.69
CA LYS A 176 17.63 40.22 17.05
C LYS A 176 16.49 40.37 18.07
N LEU A 177 15.46 41.17 17.76
CA LEU A 177 14.32 41.38 18.65
C LEU A 177 13.49 40.08 18.85
N VAL A 178 13.34 39.28 17.78
CA VAL A 178 12.65 38.00 17.85
C VAL A 178 13.45 37.00 18.70
N ALA A 179 14.77 36.97 18.55
CA ALA A 179 15.66 36.11 19.37
C ALA A 179 15.59 36.48 20.84
N GLU A 180 15.61 37.79 21.17
CA GLU A 180 15.45 38.30 22.54
C GLU A 180 14.10 37.88 23.15
N LYS A 181 12.99 38.03 22.41
CA LYS A 181 11.63 37.62 22.84
C LYS A 181 11.55 36.11 23.12
N LEU A 182 12.30 35.30 22.37
CA LEU A 182 12.32 33.85 22.51
C LEU A 182 13.39 33.35 23.50
N HIS A 183 14.18 34.27 24.10
CA HIS A 183 15.32 33.98 24.99
C HIS A 183 16.34 33.04 24.36
N ILE A 184 16.70 33.28 23.09
CA ILE A 184 17.69 32.49 22.33
C ILE A 184 18.69 33.42 21.62
N SER A 185 19.81 32.86 21.14
CA SER A 185 20.74 33.61 20.29
C SER A 185 20.21 33.83 18.87
N GLU A 186 20.67 34.86 18.18
CA GLU A 186 20.33 35.07 16.77
C GLU A 186 20.78 33.89 15.88
N HIS A 187 21.89 33.25 16.24
CA HIS A 187 22.35 32.03 15.56
C HIS A 187 21.36 30.87 15.74
N THR A 188 20.86 30.67 16.94
CA THR A 188 19.84 29.65 17.22
C THR A 188 18.53 29.93 16.49
N LEU A 189 18.10 31.20 16.43
CA LEU A 189 16.94 31.61 15.64
C LEU A 189 17.12 31.27 14.16
N ARG A 190 18.29 31.54 13.58
CA ARG A 190 18.59 31.20 12.18
C ARG A 190 18.50 29.71 11.91
N ASN A 191 19.01 28.88 12.82
CA ASN A 191 18.93 27.43 12.71
C ASN A 191 17.48 26.94 12.79
N HIS A 192 16.64 27.48 13.69
CA HIS A 192 15.22 27.19 13.74
C HIS A 192 14.51 27.57 12.44
N LEU A 193 14.77 28.74 11.88
CA LEU A 193 14.18 29.17 10.61
C LEU A 193 14.56 28.27 9.44
N THR A 194 15.82 27.85 9.35
CA THR A 194 16.27 26.91 8.33
C THR A 194 15.52 25.58 8.43
N SER A 195 15.38 25.06 9.65
CA SER A 195 14.62 23.81 9.89
C SER A 195 13.14 23.99 9.55
N ILE A 196 12.51 25.08 9.95
CA ILE A 196 11.10 25.39 9.66
C ILE A 196 10.88 25.48 8.14
N TYR A 197 11.72 26.22 7.41
CA TYR A 197 11.61 26.36 5.97
C TYR A 197 11.74 24.99 5.27
N SER A 198 12.69 24.19 5.68
CA SER A 198 12.87 22.83 5.14
C SER A 198 11.64 21.94 5.38
N LYS A 199 11.07 21.95 6.60
CA LYS A 199 9.91 21.12 6.98
C LYS A 199 8.61 21.54 6.26
N LEU A 200 8.41 22.84 6.10
CA LEU A 200 7.21 23.40 5.49
C LEU A 200 7.32 23.58 3.97
N GLY A 201 8.52 23.46 3.39
CA GLY A 201 8.78 23.71 1.97
C GLY A 201 8.68 25.20 1.60
N LEU A 202 9.09 26.08 2.51
CA LEU A 202 9.08 27.53 2.33
C LEU A 202 10.49 28.06 2.05
N THR A 203 10.59 29.26 1.47
CA THR A 203 11.88 29.82 1.06
C THR A 203 12.26 31.09 1.81
N ASN A 204 11.29 31.80 2.34
CA ASN A 204 11.54 33.11 2.96
C ASN A 204 10.53 33.42 4.07
N ARG A 205 10.76 34.56 4.74
CA ARG A 205 9.95 34.99 5.88
C ARG A 205 8.53 35.43 5.48
N VAL A 206 8.35 35.97 4.28
CA VAL A 206 7.04 36.41 3.79
C VAL A 206 6.15 35.21 3.56
N ASP A 207 6.69 34.16 2.94
CA ASP A 207 5.98 32.90 2.75
C ASP A 207 5.59 32.27 4.10
N LEU A 208 6.50 32.32 5.08
CA LEU A 208 6.22 31.81 6.43
C LEU A 208 5.08 32.56 7.11
N TYR A 209 5.05 33.89 6.97
CA TYR A 209 3.97 34.71 7.49
C TYR A 209 2.61 34.35 6.87
N ALA A 210 2.56 34.29 5.54
CA ALA A 210 1.34 33.92 4.81
C ALA A 210 0.86 32.51 5.19
N TYR A 211 1.80 31.56 5.28
CA TYR A 211 1.54 30.19 5.70
C TYR A 211 0.99 30.11 7.14
N ALA A 212 1.62 30.83 8.08
CA ALA A 212 1.19 30.84 9.48
C ALA A 212 -0.25 31.37 9.64
N HIS A 213 -0.61 32.42 8.92
CA HIS A 213 -1.97 32.94 8.93
C HIS A 213 -2.97 31.99 8.29
N LYS A 214 -2.63 31.39 7.15
CA LYS A 214 -3.50 30.43 6.43
C LYS A 214 -3.83 29.21 7.30
N HIS A 215 -2.86 28.73 8.09
CA HIS A 215 -2.98 27.49 8.85
C HIS A 215 -3.17 27.69 10.38
N GLY A 216 -3.44 28.92 10.82
CA GLY A 216 -3.76 29.24 12.22
C GLY A 216 -2.58 29.10 13.20
N LEU A 217 -1.33 29.15 12.71
CA LEU A 217 -0.12 29.03 13.55
C LEU A 217 0.31 30.36 14.20
N SER A 218 -0.45 31.41 14.02
CA SER A 218 -0.17 32.76 14.59
C SER A 218 -0.55 32.89 16.06
N THR A 219 -1.38 32.00 16.60
CA THR A 219 -1.78 31.94 18.00
C THR A 219 -1.06 30.75 18.67
N GLY A 220 0.10 30.99 19.25
CA GLY A 220 0.72 30.02 20.16
C GLY A 220 0.12 30.18 21.55
N ASP A 221 -0.51 29.14 22.07
CA ASP A 221 -0.76 28.96 23.50
C ASP A 221 0.54 28.78 24.27
#